data_067a237381f956081682f87b631b20ee
#
_entry.id   067a237381f956081682f87b631b20ee
#
_cell.length_a   1.000
_cell.length_b   1.000
_cell.length_c   1.000
_cell.angle_alpha   90.00
_cell.angle_beta   90.00
_cell.angle_gamma   90.00
#
_symmetry.space_group_name_H-M   'P 1'
#
loop_
_entity.id
_entity.type
_entity.pdbx_description
1 polymer ?
#
loop_
_entity_poly.entity_id
_entity_poly.type
_entity_poly.pdbx_seq_one_letter_code
_entity_poly.pdbx_strand_id
1 'polypeptide(L)'
;MYEAFFGMEHTPFVRDVPPEKLYESNAFRETLGRLSYVADRQMFAVVTADPGCGKSTLIRRFYSELPKEDYIVLYLSDSKLTPRWFYKGLLDQLGLESRFYRGDSKRQLQQEIEIIRGVQHKKVVCILDEAHLLEKETLEEFRFLLNYRFDSMSPMAVVLVGQTELWENKLKLQRYAAVRQRIDMYCTLPHLDRSETEQYIASHMDYSGCTQEVFTAKALDEI
;
A
#
# COMPACT_ATOMS: atom_id res chain seq x y z
N MET A 1 17.93 -26.95 7.43
CA MET A 1 17.90 -28.35 8.00
C MET A 1 16.61 -29.10 7.60
N TYR A 2 15.42 -28.54 7.79
CA TYR A 2 14.15 -29.13 7.33
C TYR A 2 14.02 -29.10 5.80
N GLU A 3 14.57 -28.11 5.14
CA GLU A 3 14.55 -27.98 3.67
C GLU A 3 15.18 -29.23 3.01
N ALA A 4 16.35 -29.66 3.51
CA ALA A 4 17.01 -30.84 3.00
C ALA A 4 16.21 -32.14 3.29
N PHE A 5 15.49 -32.20 4.42
CA PHE A 5 14.65 -33.33 4.78
C PHE A 5 13.44 -33.47 3.86
N PHE A 6 12.80 -32.34 3.52
CA PHE A 6 11.65 -32.35 2.62
C PHE A 6 11.99 -32.14 1.14
N GLY A 7 13.28 -32.06 0.79
CA GLY A 7 13.74 -31.83 -0.59
C GLY A 7 13.40 -30.47 -1.15
N MET A 8 13.34 -29.47 -0.30
CA MET A 8 12.98 -28.11 -0.69
C MET A 8 14.16 -27.39 -1.34
N GLU A 9 13.91 -26.69 -2.44
CA GLU A 9 14.87 -25.82 -3.14
C GLU A 9 14.88 -24.40 -2.55
N HIS A 10 13.72 -23.94 -2.05
CA HIS A 10 13.53 -22.64 -1.41
C HIS A 10 12.85 -22.80 -0.05
N THR A 11 13.17 -21.91 0.88
CA THR A 11 12.47 -21.86 2.18
C THR A 11 11.05 -21.34 1.99
N PRO A 12 10.01 -22.08 2.38
CA PRO A 12 8.62 -21.59 2.32
C PRO A 12 8.34 -20.55 3.41
N PHE A 13 7.28 -19.76 3.24
CA PHE A 13 6.79 -18.77 4.21
C PHE A 13 7.76 -17.63 4.55
N VAL A 14 8.78 -17.42 3.73
CA VAL A 14 9.71 -16.29 3.89
C VAL A 14 9.10 -14.99 3.35
N ARG A 15 9.66 -13.86 3.81
CA ARG A 15 9.14 -12.53 3.42
C ARG A 15 9.54 -12.09 2.02
N ASP A 16 10.58 -12.66 1.46
CA ASP A 16 11.21 -12.31 0.19
C ASP A 16 10.75 -13.16 -1.01
N VAL A 17 9.64 -13.89 -0.84
CA VAL A 17 8.99 -14.57 -1.98
C VAL A 17 8.76 -13.56 -3.12
N PRO A 18 9.18 -13.85 -4.36
CA PRO A 18 8.99 -12.97 -5.51
C PRO A 18 7.52 -12.56 -5.68
N PRO A 19 7.22 -11.29 -6.04
CA PRO A 19 5.84 -10.82 -6.16
C PRO A 19 4.95 -11.65 -7.08
N GLU A 20 5.52 -12.23 -8.14
CA GLU A 20 4.82 -13.10 -9.10
C GLU A 20 4.52 -14.52 -8.57
N LYS A 21 5.12 -14.89 -7.44
CA LYS A 21 4.91 -16.16 -6.77
C LYS A 21 4.05 -16.08 -5.50
N LEU A 22 3.58 -14.89 -5.19
CA LEU A 22 2.72 -14.67 -4.03
C LEU A 22 1.34 -15.30 -4.24
N TYR A 23 0.82 -15.93 -3.19
CA TYR A 23 -0.57 -16.36 -3.20
C TYR A 23 -1.50 -15.15 -3.20
N GLU A 24 -2.50 -15.18 -4.06
CA GLU A 24 -3.49 -14.12 -4.20
C GLU A 24 -4.89 -14.69 -3.93
N SER A 25 -5.43 -14.40 -2.73
CA SER A 25 -6.83 -14.68 -2.43
C SER A 25 -7.78 -13.84 -3.31
N ASN A 26 -9.06 -14.14 -3.31
CA ASN A 26 -10.04 -13.35 -4.06
C ASN A 26 -10.07 -11.89 -3.59
N ALA A 27 -10.06 -11.65 -2.28
CA ALA A 27 -10.04 -10.32 -1.70
C ALA A 27 -8.75 -9.57 -2.04
N PHE A 28 -7.62 -10.27 -2.08
CA PHE A 28 -6.33 -9.72 -2.48
C PHE A 28 -6.36 -9.25 -3.95
N ARG A 29 -6.79 -10.12 -4.88
CA ARG A 29 -6.90 -9.79 -6.31
C ARG A 29 -7.86 -8.63 -6.58
N GLU A 30 -9.02 -8.63 -5.92
CA GLU A 30 -9.97 -7.53 -6.02
C GLU A 30 -9.36 -6.22 -5.54
N THR A 31 -8.69 -6.22 -4.38
CA THR A 31 -8.05 -5.03 -3.83
C THR A 31 -6.92 -4.54 -4.73
N LEU A 32 -6.10 -5.45 -5.27
CA LEU A 32 -5.03 -5.12 -6.20
C LEU A 32 -5.58 -4.44 -7.47
N GLY A 33 -6.63 -5.00 -8.07
CA GLY A 33 -7.30 -4.38 -9.23
C GLY A 33 -7.89 -3.00 -8.94
N ARG A 34 -8.47 -2.82 -7.74
CA ARG A 34 -8.96 -1.51 -7.28
C ARG A 34 -7.82 -0.51 -7.11
N LEU A 35 -6.68 -0.91 -6.55
CA LEU A 35 -5.50 -0.05 -6.41
C LEU A 35 -4.91 0.34 -7.78
N SER A 36 -4.88 -0.59 -8.74
CA SER A 36 -4.44 -0.29 -10.11
C SER A 36 -5.37 0.75 -10.77
N TYR A 37 -6.67 0.65 -10.56
CA TYR A 37 -7.64 1.65 -11.00
C TYR A 37 -7.42 3.01 -10.31
N VAL A 38 -7.18 3.01 -9.00
CA VAL A 38 -6.85 4.22 -8.22
C VAL A 38 -5.59 4.91 -8.76
N ALA A 39 -4.54 4.14 -9.06
CA ALA A 39 -3.31 4.66 -9.65
C ALA A 39 -3.57 5.26 -11.02
N ASP A 40 -4.33 4.57 -11.89
CA ASP A 40 -4.65 5.04 -13.23
C ASP A 40 -5.48 6.34 -13.20
N ARG A 41 -6.48 6.42 -12.33
CA ARG A 41 -7.39 7.56 -12.22
C ARG A 41 -6.90 8.66 -11.28
N GLN A 42 -5.73 8.47 -10.64
CA GLN A 42 -5.16 9.41 -9.68
C GLN A 42 -6.12 9.75 -8.53
N MET A 43 -6.70 8.69 -7.92
CA MET A 43 -7.71 8.77 -6.88
C MET A 43 -7.12 8.59 -5.48
N PHE A 44 -7.94 8.72 -4.46
CA PHE A 44 -7.58 8.52 -3.06
C PHE A 44 -8.20 7.21 -2.52
N ALA A 45 -7.33 6.28 -2.13
CA ALA A 45 -7.74 5.00 -1.54
C ALA A 45 -7.26 4.83 -0.11
N VAL A 46 -8.00 4.03 0.64
CA VAL A 46 -7.63 3.52 1.96
C VAL A 46 -7.71 2.00 1.93
N VAL A 47 -6.67 1.34 2.39
CA VAL A 47 -6.61 -0.11 2.58
C VAL A 47 -6.40 -0.40 4.05
N THR A 48 -7.28 -1.19 4.63
CA THR A 48 -7.14 -1.64 6.01
C THR A 48 -7.11 -3.16 6.11
N ALA A 49 -6.37 -3.66 7.07
CA ALA A 49 -6.37 -5.07 7.44
C ALA A 49 -5.77 -5.25 8.83
N ASP A 50 -6.10 -6.34 9.46
CA ASP A 50 -5.47 -6.72 10.73
C ASP A 50 -3.97 -7.07 10.53
N PRO A 51 -3.17 -7.07 11.60
CA PRO A 51 -1.80 -7.55 11.54
C PRO A 51 -1.73 -8.97 10.94
N GLY A 52 -0.78 -9.20 10.03
CA GLY A 52 -0.61 -10.51 9.40
C GLY A 52 -1.46 -10.76 8.14
N CYS A 53 -2.49 -9.97 7.84
CA CYS A 53 -3.37 -10.18 6.67
C CYS A 53 -2.77 -9.76 5.31
N GLY A 54 -1.44 -9.61 5.20
CA GLY A 54 -0.79 -9.44 3.90
C GLY A 54 -0.76 -8.01 3.34
N LYS A 55 -0.96 -6.94 4.16
CA LYS A 55 -0.86 -5.53 3.71
C LYS A 55 0.42 -5.23 2.95
N SER A 56 1.58 -5.53 3.55
CA SER A 56 2.88 -5.26 2.94
C SER A 56 3.10 -6.11 1.67
N THR A 57 2.55 -7.32 1.65
CA THR A 57 2.55 -8.21 0.49
C THR A 57 1.74 -7.60 -0.66
N LEU A 58 0.55 -7.09 -0.36
CA LEU A 58 -0.30 -6.38 -1.33
C LEU A 58 0.41 -5.16 -1.92
N ILE A 59 1.02 -4.32 -1.07
CA ILE A 59 1.72 -3.12 -1.53
C ILE A 59 2.93 -3.48 -2.38
N ARG A 60 3.69 -4.51 -2.01
CA ARG A 60 4.83 -5.00 -2.81
C ARG A 60 4.37 -5.52 -4.17
N ARG A 61 3.26 -6.26 -4.22
CA ARG A 61 2.66 -6.74 -5.47
C ARG A 61 2.15 -5.58 -6.33
N PHE A 62 1.40 -4.65 -5.73
CA PHE A 62 0.92 -3.44 -6.39
C PHE A 62 2.06 -2.62 -6.98
N TYR A 63 3.13 -2.38 -6.21
CA TYR A 63 4.31 -1.67 -6.69
C TYR A 63 4.96 -2.37 -7.91
N SER A 64 5.03 -3.72 -7.89
CA SER A 64 5.62 -4.48 -8.99
C SER A 64 4.81 -4.45 -10.29
N GLU A 65 3.51 -4.17 -10.21
CA GLU A 65 2.61 -4.07 -11.38
C GLU A 65 2.61 -2.68 -12.04
N LEU A 66 3.13 -1.66 -11.35
CA LEU A 66 3.17 -0.31 -11.91
C LEU A 66 4.40 -0.13 -12.82
N PRO A 67 4.21 0.06 -14.16
CA PRO A 67 5.33 0.29 -15.07
C PRO A 67 6.10 1.55 -14.70
N LYS A 68 7.40 1.45 -14.56
CA LYS A 68 8.29 2.58 -14.22
C LYS A 68 8.33 3.67 -15.30
N GLU A 69 7.97 3.32 -16.51
CA GLU A 69 7.84 4.23 -17.63
C GLU A 69 6.66 5.18 -17.44
N ASP A 70 5.57 4.72 -16.83
CA ASP A 70 4.30 5.46 -16.69
C ASP A 70 4.09 6.01 -15.28
N TYR A 71 4.76 5.45 -14.27
CA TYR A 71 4.52 5.78 -12.87
C TYR A 71 5.78 6.15 -12.10
N ILE A 72 5.63 7.12 -11.21
CA ILE A 72 6.57 7.39 -10.11
C ILE A 72 5.85 7.04 -8.81
N VAL A 73 6.41 6.09 -8.06
CA VAL A 73 5.85 5.65 -6.78
C VAL A 73 6.68 6.21 -5.64
N LEU A 74 6.02 6.94 -4.75
CA LEU A 74 6.58 7.50 -3.53
C LEU A 74 6.04 6.69 -2.34
N TYR A 75 6.91 6.10 -1.54
CA TYR A 75 6.54 5.22 -0.43
C TYR A 75 7.06 5.75 0.89
N LEU A 76 6.19 5.92 1.85
CA LEU A 76 6.51 6.33 3.22
C LEU A 76 5.93 5.33 4.23
N SER A 77 6.76 4.91 5.19
CA SER A 77 6.39 3.95 6.24
C SER A 77 6.75 4.43 7.65
N ASP A 78 6.91 5.74 7.84
CA ASP A 78 7.29 6.31 9.14
C ASP A 78 6.08 6.45 10.07
N SER A 79 6.16 5.87 11.25
CA SER A 79 5.10 5.89 12.26
C SER A 79 4.87 7.25 12.94
N LYS A 80 5.86 8.16 12.88
CA LYS A 80 5.80 9.50 13.51
C LYS A 80 5.87 10.64 12.48
N LEU A 81 5.27 10.44 11.34
CA LEU A 81 5.31 11.37 10.23
C LEU A 81 4.52 12.65 10.57
N THR A 82 5.21 13.73 10.86
CA THR A 82 4.61 15.07 10.95
C THR A 82 4.44 15.67 9.55
N PRO A 83 3.61 16.71 9.34
CA PRO A 83 3.45 17.36 8.05
C PRO A 83 4.77 17.80 7.40
N ARG A 84 5.74 18.27 8.20
CA ARG A 84 7.06 18.67 7.71
C ARG A 84 7.84 17.47 7.19
N TRP A 85 7.89 16.38 7.95
CA TRP A 85 8.61 15.17 7.56
C TRP A 85 7.93 14.44 6.40
N PHE A 86 6.60 14.54 6.31
CA PHE A 86 5.85 14.04 5.17
C PHE A 86 6.32 14.70 3.85
N TYR A 87 6.31 16.04 3.78
CA TYR A 87 6.78 16.74 2.57
C TYR A 87 8.26 16.48 2.30
N LYS A 88 9.08 16.46 3.35
CA LYS A 88 10.49 16.14 3.21
C LYS A 88 10.70 14.75 2.61
N GLY A 89 10.06 13.73 3.16
CA GLY A 89 10.22 12.36 2.67
C GLY A 89 9.79 12.17 1.21
N LEU A 90 8.74 12.88 0.76
CA LEU A 90 8.33 12.85 -0.64
C LEU A 90 9.34 13.57 -1.55
N LEU A 91 9.83 14.74 -1.15
CA LEU A 91 10.81 15.51 -1.92
C LEU A 91 12.15 14.76 -2.01
N ASP A 92 12.62 14.18 -0.90
CA ASP A 92 13.87 13.39 -0.87
C ASP A 92 13.81 12.22 -1.88
N GLN A 93 12.66 11.52 -1.99
CA GLN A 93 12.48 10.45 -2.98
C GLN A 93 12.42 10.94 -4.44
N LEU A 94 12.06 12.20 -4.63
CA LEU A 94 12.13 12.87 -5.95
C LEU A 94 13.53 13.46 -6.23
N GLY A 95 14.49 13.27 -5.32
CA GLY A 95 15.85 13.82 -5.45
C GLY A 95 15.94 15.32 -5.17
N LEU A 96 14.95 15.88 -4.48
CA LEU A 96 14.85 17.31 -4.20
C LEU A 96 15.11 17.61 -2.72
N GLU A 97 15.92 18.63 -2.45
CA GLU A 97 16.13 19.13 -1.10
C GLU A 97 14.89 19.90 -0.61
N SER A 98 14.33 19.50 0.54
CA SER A 98 13.16 20.15 1.12
C SER A 98 13.49 21.56 1.64
N ARG A 99 12.56 22.47 1.53
CA ARG A 99 12.67 23.83 2.06
C ARG A 99 12.51 23.84 3.59
N PHE A 100 13.00 24.92 4.22
CA PHE A 100 12.89 25.06 5.68
C PHE A 100 11.43 25.15 6.17
N TYR A 101 10.61 25.94 5.49
CA TYR A 101 9.20 26.08 5.84
C TYR A 101 8.32 25.04 5.14
N ARG A 102 7.38 24.46 5.89
CA ARG A 102 6.42 23.47 5.37
C ARG A 102 5.66 23.96 4.13
N GLY A 103 5.20 25.22 4.16
CA GLY A 103 4.45 25.79 3.03
C GLY A 103 5.25 25.88 1.75
N ASP A 104 6.56 26.10 1.85
CA ASP A 104 7.45 26.15 0.69
C ASP A 104 7.74 24.73 0.15
N SER A 105 7.97 23.75 1.04
CA SER A 105 8.10 22.34 0.65
C SER A 105 6.83 21.81 -0.01
N LYS A 106 5.66 22.19 0.49
CA LYS A 106 4.38 21.84 -0.13
C LYS A 106 4.27 22.42 -1.56
N ARG A 107 4.57 23.70 -1.75
CA ARG A 107 4.56 24.33 -3.09
C ARG A 107 5.58 23.68 -4.02
N GLN A 108 6.77 23.38 -3.50
CA GLN A 108 7.81 22.68 -4.27
C GLN A 108 7.35 21.31 -4.73
N LEU A 109 6.73 20.51 -3.85
CA LEU A 109 6.17 19.21 -4.22
C LEU A 109 5.08 19.34 -5.29
N GLN A 110 4.17 20.31 -5.15
CA GLN A 110 3.12 20.55 -6.14
C GLN A 110 3.70 20.91 -7.52
N GLN A 111 4.70 21.78 -7.58
CA GLN A 111 5.40 22.13 -8.81
C GLN A 111 6.08 20.93 -9.46
N GLU A 112 6.75 20.11 -8.65
CA GLU A 112 7.43 18.92 -9.17
C GLU A 112 6.43 17.90 -9.74
N ILE A 113 5.31 17.67 -9.05
CA ILE A 113 4.24 16.80 -9.56
C ILE A 113 3.68 17.33 -10.90
N GLU A 114 3.55 18.66 -11.05
CA GLU A 114 3.14 19.27 -12.33
C GLU A 114 4.16 19.02 -13.45
N ILE A 115 5.46 19.12 -13.15
CA ILE A 115 6.54 18.82 -14.10
C ILE A 115 6.51 17.33 -14.50
N ILE A 116 6.41 16.43 -13.52
CA ILE A 116 6.32 14.99 -13.78
C ILE A 116 5.15 14.68 -14.70
N ARG A 117 3.98 15.23 -14.43
CA ARG A 117 2.77 14.98 -15.23
C ARG A 117 2.78 15.66 -16.58
N GLY A 118 3.21 16.92 -16.63
CA GLY A 118 3.16 17.74 -17.85
C GLY A 118 4.32 17.51 -18.81
N VAL A 119 5.51 17.23 -18.30
CA VAL A 119 6.74 17.08 -19.09
C VAL A 119 7.15 15.63 -19.26
N GLN A 120 7.14 14.86 -18.15
CA GLN A 120 7.54 13.45 -18.20
C GLN A 120 6.38 12.53 -18.59
N HIS A 121 5.14 13.03 -18.60
CA HIS A 121 3.89 12.29 -18.87
C HIS A 121 3.69 11.08 -17.95
N LYS A 122 4.23 11.15 -16.72
CA LYS A 122 4.09 10.09 -15.73
C LYS A 122 3.03 10.43 -14.68
N LYS A 123 2.42 9.41 -14.14
CA LYS A 123 1.49 9.48 -13.01
C LYS A 123 2.26 9.30 -11.71
N VAL A 124 1.85 10.01 -10.67
CA VAL A 124 2.46 9.90 -9.34
C VAL A 124 1.53 9.12 -8.41
N VAL A 125 2.07 8.14 -7.71
CA VAL A 125 1.37 7.35 -6.70
C VAL A 125 2.10 7.51 -5.38
N CYS A 126 1.41 8.03 -4.36
CA CYS A 126 1.93 8.17 -3.00
C CYS A 126 1.31 7.09 -2.12
N ILE A 127 2.14 6.21 -1.57
CA ILE A 127 1.73 5.14 -0.66
C ILE A 127 2.24 5.47 0.73
N LEU A 128 1.33 5.53 1.71
CA LEU A 128 1.67 5.66 3.11
C LEU A 128 1.29 4.39 3.85
N ASP A 129 2.30 3.67 4.28
CA ASP A 129 2.11 2.50 5.13
C ASP A 129 2.03 2.91 6.62
N GLU A 130 1.48 2.04 7.45
CA GLU A 130 1.23 2.30 8.88
C GLU A 130 0.41 3.59 9.14
N ALA A 131 -0.48 3.97 8.21
CA ALA A 131 -1.23 5.22 8.25
C ALA A 131 -2.15 5.34 9.48
N HIS A 132 -2.44 4.25 10.19
CA HIS A 132 -3.18 4.28 11.45
C HIS A 132 -2.40 5.01 12.57
N LEU A 133 -1.09 5.17 12.43
CA LEU A 133 -0.23 5.91 13.36
C LEU A 133 -0.19 7.42 13.07
N LEU A 134 -0.63 7.86 11.89
CA LEU A 134 -0.59 9.28 11.51
C LEU A 134 -1.50 10.13 12.39
N GLU A 135 -0.97 11.27 12.84
CA GLU A 135 -1.73 12.26 13.57
C GLU A 135 -2.70 13.04 12.66
N LYS A 136 -3.67 13.71 13.26
CA LYS A 136 -4.71 14.47 12.56
C LYS A 136 -4.13 15.48 11.56
N GLU A 137 -3.12 16.22 11.99
CA GLU A 137 -2.48 17.28 11.21
C GLU A 137 -1.89 16.73 9.90
N THR A 138 -1.29 15.55 9.96
CA THR A 138 -0.72 14.89 8.76
C THR A 138 -1.82 14.34 7.86
N LEU A 139 -2.87 13.74 8.42
CA LEU A 139 -4.02 13.28 7.64
C LEU A 139 -4.76 14.44 6.93
N GLU A 140 -4.82 15.62 7.54
CA GLU A 140 -5.43 16.80 6.92
C GLU A 140 -4.61 17.36 5.74
N GLU A 141 -3.29 17.10 5.69
CA GLU A 141 -2.46 17.51 4.53
C GLU A 141 -2.96 16.88 3.23
N PHE A 142 -3.49 15.65 3.27
CA PHE A 142 -4.05 15.01 2.06
C PHE A 142 -5.23 15.80 1.50
N ARG A 143 -6.08 16.38 2.33
CA ARG A 143 -7.17 17.25 1.87
C ARG A 143 -6.64 18.42 1.06
N PHE A 144 -5.55 19.05 1.53
CA PHE A 144 -4.96 20.19 0.85
C PHE A 144 -4.12 19.79 -0.36
N LEU A 145 -3.44 18.64 -0.29
CA LEU A 145 -2.62 18.13 -1.37
C LEU A 145 -3.47 17.73 -2.56
N LEU A 146 -4.63 17.11 -2.30
CA LEU A 146 -5.57 16.66 -3.32
C LEU A 146 -6.48 17.76 -3.84
N ASN A 147 -6.53 18.92 -3.16
CA ASN A 147 -7.28 20.09 -3.64
C ASN A 147 -6.45 20.88 -4.66
N TYR A 148 -6.56 20.46 -5.92
CA TYR A 148 -5.83 21.04 -7.02
C TYR A 148 -6.82 21.58 -8.07
N ARG A 149 -6.48 22.73 -8.71
CA ARG A 149 -7.30 23.36 -9.74
C ARG A 149 -8.79 23.47 -9.38
N PHE A 150 -9.07 24.09 -8.22
CA PHE A 150 -10.44 24.25 -7.71
C PHE A 150 -11.16 22.93 -7.45
N ASP A 151 -10.44 21.93 -6.98
CA ASP A 151 -10.96 20.58 -6.68
C ASP A 151 -11.45 19.78 -7.91
N SER A 152 -11.01 20.16 -9.10
CA SER A 152 -11.43 19.52 -10.33
C SER A 152 -10.58 18.29 -10.72
N MET A 153 -9.41 18.10 -10.11
CA MET A 153 -8.55 16.94 -10.35
C MET A 153 -7.57 16.71 -9.20
N SER A 154 -7.24 15.44 -8.97
CA SER A 154 -6.16 15.05 -8.06
C SER A 154 -4.81 15.13 -8.78
N PRO A 155 -3.79 15.73 -8.18
CA PRO A 155 -2.46 15.81 -8.79
C PRO A 155 -1.73 14.47 -8.79
N MET A 156 -2.07 13.57 -7.85
CA MET A 156 -1.49 12.23 -7.72
C MET A 156 -2.49 11.27 -7.08
N ALA A 157 -2.25 9.97 -7.24
CA ALA A 157 -2.95 8.96 -6.45
C ALA A 157 -2.39 8.93 -5.02
N VAL A 158 -3.25 8.71 -4.04
CA VAL A 158 -2.86 8.50 -2.65
C VAL A 158 -3.43 7.18 -2.16
N VAL A 159 -2.61 6.35 -1.54
CA VAL A 159 -3.00 5.09 -0.92
C VAL A 159 -2.56 5.09 0.54
N LEU A 160 -3.51 5.20 1.46
CA LEU A 160 -3.25 5.00 2.88
C LEU A 160 -3.42 3.52 3.22
N VAL A 161 -2.40 2.93 3.80
CA VAL A 161 -2.41 1.53 4.24
C VAL A 161 -2.24 1.49 5.75
N GLY A 162 -3.07 0.73 6.44
CA GLY A 162 -2.98 0.67 7.89
C GLY A 162 -3.78 -0.47 8.50
N GLN A 163 -3.77 -0.52 9.83
CA GLN A 163 -4.61 -1.45 10.58
C GLN A 163 -6.06 -0.97 10.54
N THR A 164 -6.99 -1.86 10.90
CA THR A 164 -8.44 -1.62 10.90
C THR A 164 -8.82 -0.37 11.72
N GLU A 165 -8.02 -0.01 12.73
CA GLU A 165 -8.19 1.20 13.54
C GLU A 165 -8.10 2.50 12.73
N LEU A 166 -7.39 2.51 11.61
CA LEU A 166 -7.33 3.67 10.71
C LEU A 166 -8.74 4.09 10.27
N TRP A 167 -9.55 3.12 9.90
CA TRP A 167 -10.92 3.37 9.49
C TRP A 167 -11.86 3.52 10.67
N GLU A 168 -11.87 2.53 11.56
CA GLU A 168 -12.86 2.43 12.64
C GLU A 168 -12.66 3.52 13.71
N ASN A 169 -11.43 3.77 14.14
CA ASN A 169 -11.12 4.65 15.26
C ASN A 169 -10.66 6.05 14.84
N LYS A 170 -10.40 6.28 13.54
CA LYS A 170 -9.99 7.59 13.03
C LYS A 170 -10.95 8.09 11.95
N LEU A 171 -10.87 7.56 10.74
CA LEU A 171 -11.55 8.14 9.56
C LEU A 171 -13.08 8.17 9.68
N LYS A 172 -13.70 7.25 10.42
CA LYS A 172 -15.14 7.30 10.73
C LYS A 172 -15.55 8.46 11.64
N LEU A 173 -14.65 8.98 12.46
CA LEU A 173 -14.97 10.05 13.39
C LEU A 173 -15.27 11.36 12.67
N GLN A 174 -16.21 12.15 13.21
CA GLN A 174 -16.65 13.42 12.62
C GLN A 174 -15.50 14.41 12.40
N ARG A 175 -14.50 14.41 13.27
CA ARG A 175 -13.33 15.30 13.14
C ARG A 175 -12.47 15.02 11.89
N TYR A 176 -12.64 13.87 11.22
CA TYR A 176 -11.97 13.52 9.97
C TYR A 176 -12.90 13.53 8.75
N ALA A 177 -14.14 14.02 8.91
CA ALA A 177 -15.15 14.00 7.84
C ALA A 177 -14.63 14.64 6.54
N ALA A 178 -13.85 15.73 6.64
CA ALA A 178 -13.31 16.44 5.48
C ALA A 178 -12.25 15.61 4.71
N VAL A 179 -11.48 14.77 5.41
CA VAL A 179 -10.55 13.81 4.76
C VAL A 179 -11.34 12.66 4.16
N ARG A 180 -12.28 12.07 4.94
CA ARG A 180 -13.10 10.94 4.52
C ARG A 180 -13.90 11.22 3.25
N GLN A 181 -14.44 12.42 3.08
CA GLN A 181 -15.21 12.81 1.88
C GLN A 181 -14.37 12.80 0.59
N ARG A 182 -13.03 12.78 0.70
CA ARG A 182 -12.13 12.71 -0.44
C ARG A 182 -11.64 11.31 -0.75
N ILE A 183 -11.99 10.34 0.09
CA ILE A 183 -11.63 8.94 -0.13
C ILE A 183 -12.59 8.39 -1.17
N ASP A 184 -12.05 8.07 -2.35
CA ASP A 184 -12.80 7.51 -3.46
C ASP A 184 -13.01 6.01 -3.30
N MET A 185 -12.06 5.33 -2.63
CA MET A 185 -12.08 3.88 -2.49
C MET A 185 -11.62 3.42 -1.12
N TYR A 186 -12.39 2.53 -0.53
CA TYR A 186 -12.04 1.84 0.71
C TYR A 186 -12.01 0.33 0.48
N CYS A 187 -10.93 -0.30 0.86
CA CYS A 187 -10.71 -1.74 0.76
C CYS A 187 -10.32 -2.32 2.12
N THR A 188 -10.77 -3.52 2.38
CA THR A 188 -10.36 -4.30 3.56
C THR A 188 -9.86 -5.66 3.11
N LEU A 189 -8.69 -6.08 3.60
CA LEU A 189 -8.22 -7.45 3.46
C LEU A 189 -8.68 -8.25 4.67
N PRO A 190 -9.56 -9.22 4.50
CA PRO A 190 -9.96 -10.13 5.57
C PRO A 190 -8.84 -11.14 5.87
N HIS A 191 -8.99 -11.87 6.96
CA HIS A 191 -8.26 -13.11 7.16
C HIS A 191 -8.61 -14.13 6.08
N LEU A 192 -7.66 -14.99 5.75
CA LEU A 192 -7.93 -16.12 4.85
C LEU A 192 -8.94 -17.06 5.52
N ASP A 193 -9.89 -17.53 4.75
CA ASP A 193 -10.74 -18.62 5.20
C ASP A 193 -9.97 -19.98 5.17
N ARG A 194 -10.62 -21.05 5.64
CA ARG A 194 -10.00 -22.36 5.70
C ARG A 194 -9.52 -22.84 4.32
N SER A 195 -10.31 -22.64 3.27
CA SER A 195 -9.96 -23.06 1.90
C SER A 195 -8.82 -22.20 1.33
N GLU A 196 -8.85 -20.89 1.57
CA GLU A 196 -7.78 -19.96 1.17
C GLU A 196 -6.48 -20.24 1.93
N THR A 197 -6.56 -20.62 3.23
CA THR A 197 -5.40 -21.02 4.03
C THR A 197 -4.75 -22.27 3.46
N GLU A 198 -5.54 -23.28 3.07
CA GLU A 198 -5.02 -24.47 2.41
C GLU A 198 -4.31 -24.16 1.09
N GLN A 199 -4.91 -23.30 0.25
CA GLN A 199 -4.32 -22.86 -1.00
C GLN A 199 -3.06 -22.02 -0.79
N TYR A 200 -3.03 -21.17 0.23
CA TYR A 200 -1.85 -20.39 0.63
C TYR A 200 -0.68 -21.32 0.99
N ILE A 201 -0.94 -22.33 1.83
CA ILE A 201 0.07 -23.31 2.22
C ILE A 201 0.54 -24.11 1.00
N ALA A 202 -0.37 -24.58 0.15
CA ALA A 202 -0.04 -25.30 -1.07
C ALA A 202 0.84 -24.47 -2.02
N SER A 203 0.51 -23.19 -2.20
CA SER A 203 1.32 -22.27 -3.02
C SER A 203 2.73 -22.08 -2.49
N HIS A 204 2.91 -22.03 -1.17
CA HIS A 204 4.24 -21.91 -0.56
C HIS A 204 5.02 -23.23 -0.62
N MET A 205 4.35 -24.38 -0.56
CA MET A 205 4.98 -25.69 -0.77
C MET A 205 5.44 -25.84 -2.22
N ASP A 206 4.60 -25.46 -3.18
CA ASP A 206 4.95 -25.45 -4.61
C ASP A 206 6.14 -24.53 -4.89
N TYR A 207 6.12 -23.31 -4.35
CA TYR A 207 7.25 -22.37 -4.44
C TYR A 207 8.54 -22.96 -3.87
N SER A 208 8.45 -23.73 -2.79
CA SER A 208 9.62 -24.38 -2.19
C SER A 208 10.16 -25.58 -2.99
N GLY A 209 9.44 -26.06 -4.00
CA GLY A 209 9.77 -27.28 -4.74
C GLY A 209 9.42 -28.56 -3.98
N CYS A 210 8.67 -28.47 -2.88
CA CYS A 210 8.28 -29.61 -2.06
C CYS A 210 7.10 -30.36 -2.70
N THR A 211 7.32 -31.60 -3.10
CA THR A 211 6.28 -32.46 -3.66
C THR A 211 5.63 -33.40 -2.64
N GLN A 212 6.13 -33.40 -1.41
CA GLN A 212 5.61 -34.26 -0.34
C GLN A 212 4.45 -33.57 0.39
N GLU A 213 3.48 -34.33 0.88
CA GLU A 213 2.45 -33.85 1.78
C GLU A 213 3.06 -33.59 3.17
N VAL A 214 3.27 -32.31 3.49
CA VAL A 214 3.88 -31.86 4.78
C VAL A 214 2.83 -31.67 5.85
N PHE A 215 1.63 -31.18 5.45
CA PHE A 215 0.54 -30.86 6.37
C PHE A 215 -0.63 -31.84 6.18
N THR A 216 -1.02 -32.50 7.24
CA THR A 216 -2.21 -33.37 7.24
C THR A 216 -3.48 -32.50 7.25
N ALA A 217 -4.61 -33.04 6.78
CA ALA A 217 -5.91 -32.34 6.82
C ALA A 217 -6.25 -31.83 8.24
N LYS A 218 -5.95 -32.63 9.26
CA LYS A 218 -6.16 -32.24 10.66
C LYS A 218 -5.27 -31.06 11.07
N ALA A 219 -4.03 -31.00 10.60
CA ALA A 219 -3.15 -29.87 10.88
C ALA A 219 -3.65 -28.57 10.19
N LEU A 220 -4.22 -28.70 8.99
CA LEU A 220 -4.84 -27.57 8.27
C LEU A 220 -6.12 -27.05 8.94
N ASP A 221 -6.82 -27.90 9.68
CA ASP A 221 -8.03 -27.54 10.41
C ASP A 221 -7.70 -26.79 11.74
N GLU A 222 -6.46 -26.92 12.24
CA GLU A 222 -5.99 -26.27 13.48
C GLU A 222 -5.26 -24.93 13.22
N ILE A 223 -4.91 -24.64 11.97
CA ILE A 223 -4.28 -23.36 11.56
C ILE A 223 -5.35 -22.31 11.32
#